data_b9940a0a1659b24e9165ced36ddde981
#
_entry.id   b9940a0a1659b24e9165ced36ddde981
#
_cell.length_a   1.000
_cell.length_b   1.000
_cell.length_c   1.000
_cell.angle_alpha   90.00
_cell.angle_beta   90.00
_cell.angle_gamma   90.00
#
_symmetry.space_group_name_H-M   'P 1'
#
loop_
_entity.id
_entity.type
_entity.pdbx_description
1 polymer ?
#
loop_
_entity_poly.entity_id
_entity_poly.type
_entity_poly.pdbx_seq_one_letter_code
_entity_poly.pdbx_strand_id
1 'polypeptide(L)' 'MNTMKIKKYRKKPVVIEAYQTDKVLTIHTLEGDMIASKGDYIITGVDGKQYPCKPDIFEKTYEPVED' A
#
# COMPACT_ATOMS: atom_id res chain seq x y z
N MET A 1 12.24 -35.96 -14.57
CA MET A 1 10.92 -35.38 -14.50
C MET A 1 10.90 -34.27 -13.47
N ASN A 2 10.39 -33.17 -13.86
CA ASN A 2 10.35 -32.00 -12.99
C ASN A 2 9.09 -32.00 -12.15
N THR A 3 9.26 -32.06 -10.84
CA THR A 3 8.13 -32.06 -9.94
C THR A 3 8.03 -30.70 -9.27
N MET A 4 6.98 -30.00 -9.56
CA MET A 4 6.70 -28.72 -8.91
C MET A 4 5.92 -29.02 -7.64
N LYS A 5 6.50 -28.62 -6.53
CA LYS A 5 5.85 -28.80 -5.24
C LYS A 5 5.00 -27.59 -4.93
N ILE A 6 3.73 -27.83 -4.63
CA ILE A 6 2.83 -26.79 -4.20
C ILE A 6 2.97 -26.65 -2.69
N LYS A 7 3.32 -25.45 -2.26
CA LYS A 7 3.41 -25.12 -0.84
C LYS A 7 2.41 -24.05 -0.51
N LYS A 8 1.91 -24.07 0.70
CA LYS A 8 1.01 -23.03 1.17
C LYS A 8 1.82 -21.89 1.76
N TYR A 9 1.44 -20.69 1.40
CA TYR A 9 2.10 -19.47 1.91
C TYR A 9 1.07 -18.57 2.54
N ARG A 10 1.49 -17.88 3.57
CA ARG A 10 0.65 -16.87 4.22
C ARG A 10 1.34 -15.53 4.07
N LYS A 11 0.56 -14.53 3.71
CA LYS A 11 1.09 -13.17 3.67
C LYS A 11 1.46 -12.76 5.08
N LYS A 12 2.69 -12.30 5.26
CA LYS A 12 3.15 -11.84 6.56
C LYS A 12 2.42 -10.58 6.96
N PRO A 13 2.02 -10.45 8.22
CA PRO A 13 1.46 -9.19 8.68
C PRO A 13 2.56 -8.11 8.65
N VAL A 14 2.24 -6.99 8.01
CA VAL A 14 3.17 -5.89 7.85
C VAL A 14 2.48 -4.62 8.31
N VAL A 15 3.15 -3.88 9.19
CA VAL A 15 2.65 -2.58 9.63
C VAL A 15 3.22 -1.54 8.67
N ILE A 16 2.33 -0.73 8.12
CA ILE A 16 2.70 0.36 7.22
C ILE A 16 2.23 1.67 7.83
N GLU A 17 2.79 2.75 7.35
CA GLU A 17 2.32 4.06 7.72
C GLU A 17 1.49 4.63 6.58
N ALA A 18 0.44 5.34 6.93
CA ALA A 18 -0.42 5.93 5.92
C ALA A 18 -1.10 7.17 6.47
N TYR A 19 -1.40 8.10 5.58
CA TYR A 19 -2.23 9.25 5.91
C TYR A 19 -3.16 9.54 4.74
N GLN A 20 -4.29 10.15 5.05
CA GLN A 20 -5.25 10.55 4.04
C GLN A 20 -4.95 11.99 3.64
N THR A 21 -4.71 12.22 2.35
CA THR A 21 -4.39 13.56 1.90
C THR A 21 -5.65 14.40 1.73
N ASP A 22 -5.54 15.68 2.06
CA ASP A 22 -6.62 16.64 1.85
C ASP A 22 -6.42 17.50 0.59
N LYS A 23 -5.46 17.12 -0.24
CA LYS A 23 -5.14 17.83 -1.47
C LYS A 23 -4.60 16.87 -2.51
N VAL A 24 -4.54 17.36 -3.75
CA VAL A 24 -3.92 16.59 -4.85
C VAL A 24 -2.41 16.62 -4.67
N LEU A 25 -1.79 15.45 -4.76
CA LEU A 25 -0.35 15.29 -4.63
C LEU A 25 0.20 14.47 -5.78
N THR A 26 1.45 14.76 -6.14
CA THR A 26 2.20 13.92 -7.06
C THR A 26 3.13 13.04 -6.25
N ILE A 27 3.02 11.73 -6.42
CA ILE A 27 3.84 10.75 -5.72
C ILE A 27 4.84 10.17 -6.72
N HIS A 28 6.12 10.32 -6.41
CA HIS A 28 7.18 9.78 -7.27
C HIS A 28 7.42 8.32 -6.90
N THR A 29 7.21 7.43 -7.85
CA THR A 29 7.44 6.01 -7.66
C THR A 29 8.46 5.49 -8.65
N LEU A 30 8.96 4.28 -8.44
CA LEU A 30 9.89 3.65 -9.37
C LEU A 30 9.27 3.40 -10.74
N GLU A 31 7.95 3.30 -10.80
CA GLU A 31 7.22 3.07 -12.04
C GLU A 31 6.80 4.36 -12.73
N GLY A 32 7.18 5.50 -12.17
CA GLY A 32 6.83 6.81 -12.65
C GLY A 32 6.00 7.58 -11.65
N ASP A 33 5.57 8.78 -12.04
CA ASP A 33 4.78 9.61 -11.15
C ASP A 33 3.33 9.17 -11.14
N MET A 34 2.76 9.13 -9.94
CA MET A 34 1.36 8.84 -9.74
C MET A 34 0.70 10.02 -9.06
N ILE A 35 -0.55 10.26 -9.40
CA ILE A 35 -1.29 11.39 -8.81
C ILE A 35 -2.28 10.86 -7.80
N ALA A 36 -2.18 11.37 -6.58
CA ALA A 36 -3.15 11.13 -5.53
C ALA A 36 -4.17 12.26 -5.55
N SER A 37 -5.44 11.92 -5.47
CA SER A 37 -6.53 12.89 -5.38
C SER A 37 -6.86 13.18 -3.92
N LYS A 38 -7.54 14.28 -3.68
CA LYS A 38 -8.02 14.59 -2.34
C LYS A 38 -8.85 13.42 -1.80
N GLY A 39 -8.53 12.97 -0.61
CA GLY A 39 -9.19 11.85 0.03
C GLY A 39 -8.48 10.52 -0.15
N ASP A 40 -7.51 10.43 -1.05
CA ASP A 40 -6.72 9.22 -1.21
C ASP A 40 -5.77 9.05 -0.03
N TYR A 41 -5.39 7.80 0.23
CA TYR A 41 -4.38 7.50 1.23
C TYR A 41 -3.01 7.44 0.59
N ILE A 42 -2.03 7.97 1.29
CA ILE A 42 -0.63 7.87 0.88
C ILE A 42 0.03 6.87 1.81
N ILE A 43 0.47 5.77 1.25
CA ILE A 43 1.04 4.66 2.00
C ILE A 43 2.55 4.71 1.89
N THR A 44 3.22 4.60 3.04
CA THR A 44 4.67 4.42 3.08
C THR A 44 4.94 2.97 3.47
N GLY A 45 5.53 2.22 2.56
CA GLY A 45 5.87 0.82 2.80
C GLY A 45 7.08 0.67 3.69
N VAL A 46 7.39 -0.56 4.05
CA VAL A 46 8.52 -0.88 4.93
C VAL A 46 9.87 -0.50 4.32
N ASP A 47 9.92 -0.39 3.02
CA ASP A 47 11.11 0.04 2.28
C ASP A 47 11.21 1.55 2.12
N GLY A 48 10.28 2.29 2.70
CA GLY A 48 10.25 3.75 2.61
C GLY A 48 9.63 4.31 1.34
N LYS A 49 9.20 3.46 0.43
CA LYS A 49 8.56 3.90 -0.81
C LYS A 49 7.11 4.25 -0.58
N GLN A 50 6.66 5.27 -1.30
CA GLN A 50 5.30 5.77 -1.16
C GLN A 50 4.47 5.49 -2.41
N TYR A 51 3.19 5.30 -2.21
CA TYR A 51 2.24 5.15 -3.31
C TYR A 51 0.84 5.52 -2.84
N PRO A 52 -0.02 5.99 -3.78
CA PRO A 52 -1.39 6.36 -3.43
C PRO A 52 -2.31 5.14 -3.45
N CYS A 53 -3.36 5.20 -2.66
CA CYS A 53 -4.36 4.15 -2.59
C CYS A 53 -5.74 4.79 -2.45
N LYS A 54 -6.70 4.30 -3.20
CA LYS A 54 -8.07 4.80 -3.11
C LYS A 54 -8.67 4.46 -1.75
N PRO A 55 -9.51 5.35 -1.19
CA PRO A 55 -10.04 5.15 0.17
C PRO A 55 -10.80 3.85 0.35
N ASP A 56 -11.65 3.48 -0.60
CA ASP A 56 -12.44 2.25 -0.50
C ASP A 56 -11.56 1.00 -0.53
N ILE A 57 -10.52 1.01 -1.35
CA ILE A 57 -9.57 -0.09 -1.42
C ILE A 57 -8.74 -0.16 -0.15
N PHE A 58 -8.32 1.00 0.36
CA PHE A 58 -7.53 1.07 1.57
C PHE A 58 -8.29 0.47 2.76
N GLU A 59 -9.55 0.83 2.90
CA GLU A 59 -10.37 0.36 4.02
C GLU A 59 -10.63 -1.15 3.96
N LYS A 60 -10.64 -1.73 2.76
CA LYS A 60 -10.80 -3.18 2.61
C LYS A 60 -9.51 -3.94 2.84
N THR A 61 -8.37 -3.29 2.67
CA THR A 61 -7.06 -3.95 2.70
C THR A 61 -6.36 -3.79 4.04
N TYR A 62 -6.56 -2.67 4.71
CA TYR A 62 -5.83 -2.33 5.93
C TYR A 62 -6.80 -2.02 7.06
N GLU A 63 -6.32 -2.22 8.27
CA GLU A 63 -7.05 -1.84 9.48
C GLU A 63 -6.13 -1.06 10.41
N PRO A 64 -6.66 -0.16 11.24
CA PRO A 64 -5.83 0.60 12.16
C PRO A 64 -5.14 -0.31 13.17
N VAL A 65 -3.91 0.06 13.50
CA VAL A 65 -3.19 -0.59 14.60
C VAL A 65 -3.34 0.29 15.81
N GLU A 66 -3.85 -0.27 16.88
CA GLU A 66 -3.98 0.44 18.14
C GLU A 66 -2.76 0.18 19.01
N ASP A 67 -2.17 1.24 19.49
CA ASP A 67 -1.02 1.17 20.40
C ASP A 67 -1.46 1.13 21.85
#